data_396438db0347b09bfdc1fef435372776
#
_entry.id   396438db0347b09bfdc1fef435372776
#
_cell.length_a   1.000
_cell.length_b   1.000
_cell.length_c   1.000
_cell.angle_alpha   90.00
_cell.angle_beta   90.00
_cell.angle_gamma   90.00
#
_symmetry.space_group_name_H-M   'P 1'
#
loop_
_entity.id
_entity.type
_entity.pdbx_description
1 polymer ?
#
loop_
_entity_poly.entity_id
_entity_poly.type
_entity_poly.pdbx_seq_one_letter_code
_entity_poly.pdbx_strand_id
1 'polypeptide(L)'
;GIQNGQKCIMMNPRRTAGVAYAEKNGGLWLDIDLGTDLLVVNAIARIIVENGWQDAEWIKNWVNNKWGSSSGFGQGTRNTPWQWRTTWGKFQTKGFDDWKKWLLSQDEFKPENAAKVAGIDIKKIQTAAEWMAKPVKGKRPKTSIMIEKGFYWSNNTGNTQAISALAIAVGAGGRPGQVVGRAGGHQRGGQRGGKYPRNKSPMKVPGRRRRALDTDTWTMSGHTRMAHVIGTTWIQSMCGSQQLAERFEQLTVANPHQIRSYDKQDIIDTLKKRADSGGMVVINQDIYLVDPIGNRYADIIFPAATWGEETFMRANGERRLRVYNKFYDAPGEAKPDWWIIAELAKRMGFDGFDWKNSNDVAEESARFSRGSRKDFNMIKVAAKREGKTLHQKLGEFGTNGIQGPVFMKEDGTLEGTKRLHDTTRKLWEDGPKGGNVYNKKLTHFNSQTGRCNIQKSPWSLFSDYWNWMKPKGNELWCTSGRTNERWQSGFDDRRRPYIVQRWPDNYVEIHPDDAKERGIENGDMLMVYSDRVPSLKETILGIEGSDYSFAGQMKAGN
;
A
#
# COMPACT_ATOMS: atom_id res chain seq x y z
N GLY A 1 -7.52 8.01 -22.71
CA GLY A 1 -8.21 9.10 -21.99
C GLY A 1 -7.93 10.44 -22.64
N ILE A 2 -6.73 10.99 -22.54
CA ILE A 2 -6.36 12.33 -23.08
C ILE A 2 -6.66 12.42 -24.58
N GLN A 3 -6.24 11.45 -25.36
CA GLN A 3 -6.51 11.39 -26.81
C GLN A 3 -8.00 11.39 -27.15
N ASN A 4 -8.86 11.03 -26.22
CA ASN A 4 -10.32 11.06 -26.37
C ASN A 4 -10.95 12.31 -25.72
N GLY A 5 -10.18 13.38 -25.52
CA GLY A 5 -10.65 14.65 -24.99
C GLY A 5 -10.82 14.72 -23.47
N GLN A 6 -10.37 13.72 -22.72
CA GLN A 6 -10.35 13.82 -21.26
C GLN A 6 -9.27 14.79 -20.81
N LYS A 7 -9.64 15.72 -19.94
CA LYS A 7 -8.69 16.58 -19.25
C LYS A 7 -7.94 15.75 -18.21
N CYS A 8 -6.62 15.91 -18.15
CA CYS A 8 -5.74 15.22 -17.25
C CYS A 8 -5.04 16.21 -16.34
N ILE A 9 -5.13 15.99 -15.03
CA ILE A 9 -4.41 16.77 -14.02
C ILE A 9 -3.41 15.82 -13.37
N MET A 10 -2.12 16.19 -13.43
CA MET A 10 -1.01 15.45 -12.85
C MET A 10 -0.42 16.26 -11.70
N MET A 11 -0.56 15.77 -10.46
CA MET A 11 0.09 16.36 -9.29
C MET A 11 1.35 15.56 -8.99
N ASN A 12 2.50 16.18 -9.16
CA ASN A 12 3.79 15.52 -8.95
C ASN A 12 4.88 16.59 -8.77
N PRO A 13 5.75 16.48 -7.77
CA PRO A 13 6.86 17.41 -7.59
C PRO A 13 7.93 17.29 -8.68
N ARG A 14 7.95 16.20 -9.42
CA ARG A 14 8.91 15.94 -10.50
C ARG A 14 8.21 15.82 -11.85
N ARG A 15 8.81 16.42 -12.88
CA ARG A 15 8.35 16.32 -14.27
C ARG A 15 8.72 14.97 -14.86
N THR A 16 7.91 13.95 -14.55
CA THR A 16 8.07 12.59 -15.10
C THR A 16 7.65 12.51 -16.57
N ALA A 17 8.01 11.42 -17.25
CA ALA A 17 7.56 11.17 -18.62
C ALA A 17 6.02 11.20 -18.75
N GLY A 18 5.29 10.74 -17.71
CA GLY A 18 3.83 10.81 -17.68
C GLY A 18 3.31 12.25 -17.59
N VAL A 19 3.98 13.11 -16.83
CA VAL A 19 3.68 14.55 -16.74
C VAL A 19 3.94 15.21 -18.08
N ALA A 20 5.12 15.00 -18.67
CA ALA A 20 5.47 15.56 -19.97
C ALA A 20 4.49 15.15 -21.08
N TYR A 21 4.06 13.89 -21.07
CA TYR A 21 3.03 13.40 -22.00
C TYR A 21 1.68 14.11 -21.78
N ALA A 22 1.27 14.28 -20.51
CA ALA A 22 0.03 14.98 -20.19
C ALA A 22 0.06 16.42 -20.70
N GLU A 23 1.12 17.18 -20.40
CA GLU A 23 1.30 18.58 -20.85
C GLU A 23 1.28 18.68 -22.38
N LYS A 24 2.01 17.82 -23.09
CA LYS A 24 2.04 17.78 -24.56
C LYS A 24 0.63 17.60 -25.17
N ASN A 25 -0.29 16.99 -24.44
CA ASN A 25 -1.66 16.73 -24.88
C ASN A 25 -2.69 17.62 -24.16
N GLY A 26 -2.29 18.80 -23.69
CA GLY A 26 -3.20 19.79 -23.09
C GLY A 26 -3.62 19.44 -21.64
N GLY A 27 -2.90 18.58 -20.97
CA GLY A 27 -3.05 18.31 -19.55
C GLY A 27 -2.43 19.40 -18.68
N LEU A 28 -2.74 19.37 -17.39
CA LEU A 28 -2.28 20.30 -16.38
C LEU A 28 -1.30 19.61 -15.43
N TRP A 29 -0.13 20.19 -15.24
CA TRP A 29 0.83 19.78 -14.24
C TRP A 29 0.76 20.68 -13.01
N LEU A 30 0.48 20.09 -11.87
CA LEU A 30 0.57 20.71 -10.55
C LEU A 30 1.94 20.34 -9.95
N ASP A 31 2.90 21.23 -10.17
CA ASP A 31 4.32 21.11 -9.79
C ASP A 31 4.56 21.57 -8.35
N ILE A 32 4.03 20.83 -7.42
CA ILE A 32 4.03 21.17 -6.01
C ILE A 32 5.38 20.86 -5.32
N ASP A 33 5.72 21.64 -4.32
CA ASP A 33 6.80 21.30 -3.40
C ASP A 33 6.49 20.02 -2.61
N LEU A 34 7.54 19.26 -2.28
CA LEU A 34 7.42 18.00 -1.56
C LEU A 34 6.66 18.18 -0.24
N GLY A 35 5.66 17.31 -0.02
CA GLY A 35 4.87 17.28 1.21
C GLY A 35 3.72 18.28 1.29
N THR A 36 3.50 19.13 0.29
CA THR A 36 2.43 20.15 0.28
C THR A 36 1.12 19.68 -0.35
N ASP A 37 1.02 18.40 -0.69
CA ASP A 37 -0.16 17.79 -1.33
C ASP A 37 -1.48 18.16 -0.63
N LEU A 38 -1.51 18.10 0.70
CA LEU A 38 -2.70 18.38 1.49
C LEU A 38 -3.20 19.82 1.30
N LEU A 39 -2.27 20.80 1.23
CA LEU A 39 -2.61 22.21 1.02
C LEU A 39 -3.29 22.40 -0.33
N VAL A 40 -2.68 21.90 -1.39
CA VAL A 40 -3.19 22.06 -2.78
C VAL A 40 -4.52 21.35 -2.95
N VAL A 41 -4.66 20.12 -2.41
CA VAL A 41 -5.93 19.38 -2.47
C VAL A 41 -7.07 20.11 -1.74
N ASN A 42 -6.81 20.64 -0.54
CA ASN A 42 -7.82 21.40 0.20
C ASN A 42 -8.10 22.78 -0.44
N ALA A 43 -7.11 23.43 -1.06
CA ALA A 43 -7.33 24.67 -1.81
C ALA A 43 -8.23 24.44 -3.06
N ILE A 44 -8.01 23.36 -3.80
CA ILE A 44 -8.92 22.95 -4.88
C ILE A 44 -10.33 22.70 -4.35
N ALA A 45 -10.46 21.96 -3.24
CA ALA A 45 -11.74 21.68 -2.61
C ALA A 45 -12.43 22.97 -2.14
N ARG A 46 -11.67 23.94 -1.60
CA ARG A 46 -12.16 25.26 -1.18
C ARG A 46 -12.76 26.03 -2.34
N ILE A 47 -12.05 26.16 -3.47
CA ILE A 47 -12.56 26.83 -4.67
C ILE A 47 -13.88 26.19 -5.13
N ILE A 48 -13.96 24.86 -5.12
CA ILE A 48 -15.16 24.12 -5.52
C ILE A 48 -16.36 24.47 -4.64
N VAL A 49 -16.19 24.53 -3.31
CA VAL A 49 -17.31 24.77 -2.41
C VAL A 49 -17.65 26.27 -2.26
N GLU A 50 -16.70 27.18 -2.45
CA GLU A 50 -16.94 28.62 -2.50
C GLU A 50 -17.82 29.00 -3.70
N ASN A 51 -17.58 28.36 -4.85
CA ASN A 51 -18.34 28.60 -6.08
C ASN A 51 -19.61 27.74 -6.19
N GLY A 52 -19.94 26.92 -5.19
CA GLY A 52 -21.12 26.06 -5.26
C GLY A 52 -21.05 24.93 -6.29
N TRP A 53 -19.85 24.56 -6.73
CA TRP A 53 -19.65 23.53 -7.76
C TRP A 53 -19.67 22.10 -7.22
N GLN A 54 -19.85 21.90 -5.91
CA GLN A 54 -19.96 20.57 -5.32
C GLN A 54 -21.18 19.79 -5.85
N ASP A 55 -21.11 18.46 -5.83
CA ASP A 55 -22.23 17.59 -6.21
C ASP A 55 -23.26 17.50 -5.05
N ALA A 56 -24.11 18.51 -4.95
CA ALA A 56 -25.04 18.66 -3.83
C ALA A 56 -26.02 17.49 -3.71
N GLU A 57 -26.49 16.95 -4.84
CA GLU A 57 -27.43 15.81 -4.85
C GLU A 57 -26.75 14.55 -4.33
N TRP A 58 -25.57 14.25 -4.84
CA TRP A 58 -24.82 13.08 -4.37
C TRP A 58 -24.47 13.20 -2.89
N ILE A 59 -24.03 14.39 -2.44
CA ILE A 59 -23.71 14.66 -1.04
C ILE A 59 -24.92 14.44 -0.14
N LYS A 60 -26.08 14.98 -0.52
CA LYS A 60 -27.34 14.81 0.22
C LYS A 60 -27.69 13.34 0.41
N ASN A 61 -27.48 12.52 -0.62
CA ASN A 61 -27.85 11.12 -0.61
C ASN A 61 -26.83 10.22 0.05
N TRP A 62 -25.54 10.52 -0.08
CA TRP A 62 -24.46 9.57 0.24
C TRP A 62 -23.50 10.00 1.34
N VAL A 63 -23.57 11.23 1.83
CA VAL A 63 -22.74 11.68 2.96
C VAL A 63 -23.51 11.55 4.27
N ASN A 64 -22.82 11.09 5.29
CA ASN A 64 -23.39 10.91 6.62
C ASN A 64 -23.42 12.25 7.38
N ASN A 65 -24.62 12.76 7.65
CA ASN A 65 -24.83 14.00 8.41
C ASN A 65 -25.32 13.76 9.85
N LYS A 66 -25.63 12.49 10.21
CA LYS A 66 -26.19 12.17 11.54
C LYS A 66 -25.12 11.85 12.58
N TRP A 67 -24.00 11.30 12.15
CA TRP A 67 -22.94 10.80 13.03
C TRP A 67 -21.64 11.54 12.78
N GLY A 68 -21.00 11.98 13.85
CA GLY A 68 -19.64 12.50 13.78
C GLY A 68 -18.64 11.41 13.44
N SER A 69 -17.65 11.75 12.66
CA SER A 69 -16.46 10.92 12.46
C SER A 69 -15.26 11.61 13.07
N SER A 70 -14.41 10.82 13.74
CA SER A 70 -13.15 11.33 14.27
C SER A 70 -12.05 11.12 13.26
N SER A 71 -11.26 12.16 13.02
CA SER A 71 -10.03 12.09 12.28
C SER A 71 -8.83 12.23 13.21
N GLY A 72 -7.81 11.45 12.99
CA GLY A 72 -6.56 11.56 13.70
C GLY A 72 -5.40 11.44 12.73
N PHE A 73 -4.31 12.04 13.09
CA PHE A 73 -3.08 12.03 12.34
C PHE A 73 -1.96 11.38 13.12
N GLY A 74 -0.95 10.98 12.40
CA GLY A 74 0.27 10.48 12.97
C GLY A 74 0.25 8.98 13.23
N GLN A 75 1.37 8.37 12.97
CA GLN A 75 1.65 6.99 13.27
C GLN A 75 2.84 6.86 14.22
N GLY A 76 3.16 7.91 14.95
CA GLY A 76 4.24 7.87 15.92
C GLY A 76 3.93 6.87 17.03
N THR A 77 4.90 6.06 17.41
CA THR A 77 4.92 5.37 18.70
C THR A 77 5.34 6.36 19.78
N ARG A 78 5.16 6.03 21.05
CA ARG A 78 5.53 6.93 22.18
C ARG A 78 6.99 7.39 22.15
N ASN A 79 7.84 6.71 21.42
CA ASN A 79 9.29 6.86 21.45
C ASN A 79 9.88 7.26 20.09
N THR A 80 9.09 7.80 19.17
CA THR A 80 9.63 8.30 17.91
C THR A 80 9.97 9.77 18.04
N PRO A 81 11.19 10.19 17.67
CA PRO A 81 11.65 11.59 17.78
C PRO A 81 10.84 12.59 16.96
N TRP A 82 10.25 12.16 15.84
CA TRP A 82 9.26 12.92 15.07
C TRP A 82 7.85 12.67 15.61
N GLN A 83 7.59 13.13 16.78
CA GLN A 83 6.25 13.05 17.38
C GLN A 83 5.32 14.14 16.84
N TRP A 84 4.96 14.08 15.60
CA TRP A 84 3.83 14.82 15.06
C TRP A 84 2.53 14.06 15.37
N ARG A 85 2.29 13.87 16.63
CA ARG A 85 1.10 13.16 17.11
C ARG A 85 -0.06 14.09 17.15
N THR A 86 -1.11 13.67 16.53
CA THR A 86 -2.41 14.16 16.90
C THR A 86 -3.01 13.30 17.99
N THR A 87 -3.65 13.94 18.91
CA THR A 87 -4.58 13.29 19.79
C THR A 87 -5.76 12.84 18.96
N TRP A 88 -5.92 11.53 18.78
CA TRP A 88 -7.08 10.95 18.12
C TRP A 88 -8.35 11.49 18.74
N GLY A 89 -9.30 11.97 17.92
CA GLY A 89 -10.57 12.48 18.37
C GLY A 89 -10.66 14.00 18.52
N LYS A 90 -9.61 14.76 18.36
CA LYS A 90 -9.67 16.24 18.40
C LYS A 90 -10.44 16.87 17.24
N PHE A 91 -10.51 16.19 16.10
CA PHE A 91 -11.17 16.70 14.89
C PHE A 91 -12.37 15.83 14.58
N GLN A 92 -13.49 16.22 15.15
CA GLN A 92 -14.77 15.61 14.78
C GLN A 92 -15.36 16.36 13.59
N THR A 93 -15.93 15.61 12.67
CA THR A 93 -16.63 16.14 11.50
C THR A 93 -18.04 15.58 11.48
N LYS A 94 -19.02 16.48 11.52
CA LYS A 94 -20.44 16.13 11.51
C LYS A 94 -21.06 16.49 10.15
N GLY A 95 -20.76 15.67 9.15
CA GLY A 95 -21.30 15.83 7.81
C GLY A 95 -20.60 16.88 6.96
N PHE A 96 -21.16 17.12 5.78
CA PHE A 96 -20.57 17.97 4.75
C PHE A 96 -20.56 19.46 5.16
N ASP A 97 -21.62 19.94 5.77
CA ASP A 97 -21.73 21.37 6.11
C ASP A 97 -20.74 21.78 7.20
N ASP A 98 -20.54 20.93 8.21
CA ASP A 98 -19.50 21.15 9.22
C ASP A 98 -18.10 21.11 8.61
N TRP A 99 -17.83 20.19 7.69
CA TRP A 99 -16.57 20.15 6.96
C TRP A 99 -16.39 21.38 6.07
N LYS A 100 -17.41 21.79 5.33
CA LYS A 100 -17.38 22.99 4.48
C LYS A 100 -17.09 24.23 5.31
N LYS A 101 -17.81 24.43 6.43
CA LYS A 101 -17.58 25.56 7.34
C LYS A 101 -16.15 25.59 7.85
N TRP A 102 -15.64 24.44 8.28
CA TRP A 102 -14.25 24.32 8.72
C TRP A 102 -13.26 24.63 7.58
N LEU A 103 -13.43 24.06 6.41
CA LEU A 103 -12.53 24.27 5.27
C LEU A 103 -12.43 25.78 4.92
N LEU A 104 -13.56 26.46 4.91
CA LEU A 104 -13.64 27.89 4.60
C LEU A 104 -13.06 28.79 5.71
N SER A 105 -12.99 28.31 6.93
CA SER A 105 -12.38 29.02 8.06
C SER A 105 -10.86 28.91 8.14
N GLN A 106 -10.24 28.03 7.34
CA GLN A 106 -8.79 27.83 7.39
C GLN A 106 -8.09 28.73 6.37
N ASP A 107 -7.31 29.68 6.85
CA ASP A 107 -6.60 30.62 5.97
C ASP A 107 -5.52 29.95 5.12
N GLU A 108 -4.90 28.89 5.63
CA GLU A 108 -3.90 28.11 4.90
C GLU A 108 -4.43 27.48 3.61
N PHE A 109 -5.74 27.29 3.50
CA PHE A 109 -6.38 26.71 2.31
C PHE A 109 -6.93 27.75 1.34
N LYS A 110 -6.73 29.06 1.60
CA LYS A 110 -6.94 30.07 0.58
C LYS A 110 -5.98 29.80 -0.58
N PRO A 111 -6.45 29.86 -1.84
CA PRO A 111 -5.62 29.48 -3.00
C PRO A 111 -4.28 30.20 -3.05
N GLU A 112 -4.26 31.49 -2.70
CA GLU A 112 -3.05 32.31 -2.65
C GLU A 112 -2.05 31.83 -1.58
N ASN A 113 -2.53 31.44 -0.41
CA ASN A 113 -1.69 30.95 0.68
C ASN A 113 -1.15 29.55 0.39
N ALA A 114 -2.01 28.66 -0.11
CA ALA A 114 -1.62 27.32 -0.51
C ALA A 114 -0.61 27.37 -1.66
N ALA A 115 -0.83 28.21 -2.66
CA ALA A 115 0.07 28.40 -3.79
C ALA A 115 1.46 28.87 -3.33
N LYS A 116 1.51 29.85 -2.42
CA LYS A 116 2.76 30.40 -1.86
C LYS A 116 3.57 29.32 -1.12
N VAL A 117 2.90 28.50 -0.30
CA VAL A 117 3.57 27.45 0.48
C VAL A 117 4.00 26.28 -0.40
N ALA A 118 3.19 25.95 -1.40
CA ALA A 118 3.45 24.82 -2.30
C ALA A 118 4.35 25.15 -3.50
N GLY A 119 4.77 26.43 -3.63
CA GLY A 119 5.65 26.84 -4.74
C GLY A 119 4.98 26.76 -6.12
N ILE A 120 3.65 26.80 -6.20
CA ILE A 120 2.89 26.58 -7.43
C ILE A 120 2.14 27.85 -7.89
N ASP A 121 1.99 28.04 -9.19
CA ASP A 121 1.14 29.12 -9.71
C ASP A 121 -0.33 28.89 -9.29
N ILE A 122 -0.92 29.91 -8.66
CA ILE A 122 -2.33 29.92 -8.23
C ILE A 122 -3.29 29.58 -9.36
N LYS A 123 -2.99 29.99 -10.60
CA LYS A 123 -3.81 29.70 -11.77
C LYS A 123 -3.94 28.20 -12.04
N LYS A 124 -2.90 27.43 -11.71
CA LYS A 124 -2.94 25.96 -11.84
C LYS A 124 -3.93 25.34 -10.86
N ILE A 125 -3.97 25.84 -9.61
CA ILE A 125 -4.94 25.40 -8.59
C ILE A 125 -6.37 25.74 -9.03
N GLN A 126 -6.59 26.97 -9.52
CA GLN A 126 -7.88 27.42 -10.04
C GLN A 126 -8.33 26.58 -11.23
N THR A 127 -7.46 26.38 -12.22
CA THR A 127 -7.75 25.55 -13.38
C THR A 127 -8.09 24.11 -12.99
N ALA A 128 -7.37 23.54 -12.03
CA ALA A 128 -7.67 22.19 -11.54
C ALA A 128 -9.09 22.12 -10.94
N ALA A 129 -9.46 23.08 -10.10
CA ALA A 129 -10.81 23.15 -9.51
C ALA A 129 -11.90 23.29 -10.58
N GLU A 130 -11.68 24.14 -11.56
CA GLU A 130 -12.60 24.31 -12.69
C GLU A 130 -12.77 23.03 -13.50
N TRP A 131 -11.67 22.39 -13.86
CA TRP A 131 -11.74 21.15 -14.65
C TRP A 131 -12.42 20.01 -13.90
N MET A 132 -12.26 19.99 -12.59
CA MET A 132 -12.85 18.93 -11.75
C MET A 132 -14.34 19.13 -11.47
N ALA A 133 -14.83 20.37 -11.38
CA ALA A 133 -16.14 20.61 -10.81
C ALA A 133 -17.01 21.68 -11.47
N LYS A 134 -16.43 22.65 -12.19
CA LYS A 134 -17.19 23.76 -12.79
C LYS A 134 -18.19 23.24 -13.83
N PRO A 135 -19.49 23.50 -13.67
CA PRO A 135 -20.47 23.09 -14.66
C PRO A 135 -20.24 23.75 -16.01
N VAL A 136 -20.35 22.95 -17.09
CA VAL A 136 -20.31 23.43 -18.47
C VAL A 136 -21.67 23.19 -19.10
N LYS A 137 -22.34 24.24 -19.56
CA LYS A 137 -23.71 24.17 -20.11
C LYS A 137 -24.68 23.43 -19.16
N GLY A 138 -24.59 23.76 -17.86
CA GLY A 138 -25.43 23.17 -16.81
C GLY A 138 -25.09 21.72 -16.41
N LYS A 139 -24.10 21.10 -17.05
CA LYS A 139 -23.67 19.73 -16.75
C LYS A 139 -22.35 19.73 -15.97
N ARG A 140 -22.32 19.01 -14.86
CA ARG A 140 -21.10 18.81 -14.08
C ARG A 140 -20.13 17.87 -14.80
N PRO A 141 -18.81 18.09 -14.74
CA PRO A 141 -17.83 17.14 -15.25
C PRO A 141 -17.88 15.84 -14.44
N LYS A 142 -17.54 14.73 -15.09
CA LYS A 142 -17.31 13.44 -14.42
C LYS A 142 -15.84 13.37 -14.04
N THR A 143 -15.58 13.32 -12.76
CA THR A 143 -14.21 13.35 -12.22
C THR A 143 -13.84 12.02 -11.58
N SER A 144 -12.72 11.47 -12.00
CA SER A 144 -12.06 10.34 -11.33
C SER A 144 -10.73 10.80 -10.75
N ILE A 145 -10.42 10.31 -9.55
CA ILE A 145 -9.19 10.65 -8.84
C ILE A 145 -8.40 9.37 -8.62
N MET A 146 -7.17 9.37 -9.10
CA MET A 146 -6.25 8.25 -8.89
C MET A 146 -5.06 8.72 -8.07
N ILE A 147 -4.71 7.97 -7.05
CA ILE A 147 -3.59 8.25 -6.15
C ILE A 147 -2.57 7.11 -6.19
N GLU A 148 -1.32 7.43 -5.91
CA GLU A 148 -0.28 6.43 -5.72
C GLU A 148 0.66 6.79 -4.55
N LYS A 149 1.69 6.01 -4.35
CA LYS A 149 2.47 5.92 -3.11
C LYS A 149 3.01 7.25 -2.59
N GLY A 150 3.58 8.10 -3.43
CA GLY A 150 4.11 9.39 -3.02
C GLY A 150 3.09 10.20 -2.24
N PHE A 151 1.86 10.25 -2.72
CA PHE A 151 0.79 11.01 -2.11
C PHE A 151 0.44 10.55 -0.68
N TYR A 152 0.19 9.26 -0.46
CA TYR A 152 -0.23 8.80 0.87
C TYR A 152 0.94 8.42 1.79
N TRP A 153 2.19 8.45 1.29
CA TRP A 153 3.37 8.20 2.12
C TRP A 153 4.02 9.48 2.63
N SER A 154 3.75 10.63 2.03
CA SER A 154 4.27 11.91 2.50
C SER A 154 3.58 12.38 3.78
N ASN A 155 2.26 12.45 3.82
CA ASN A 155 1.46 12.79 4.99
C ASN A 155 0.29 11.82 5.17
N ASN A 156 0.53 10.55 4.95
CA ASN A 156 -0.31 9.38 5.17
C ASN A 156 -1.83 9.69 5.34
N THR A 157 -2.30 9.76 6.58
CA THR A 157 -3.72 9.93 6.92
C THR A 157 -4.25 11.30 6.47
N GLY A 158 -3.46 12.36 6.60
CA GLY A 158 -3.85 13.72 6.22
C GLY A 158 -4.16 13.83 4.73
N ASN A 159 -3.24 13.40 3.88
CA ASN A 159 -3.43 13.40 2.43
C ASN A 159 -4.60 12.51 2.02
N THR A 160 -4.72 11.32 2.60
CA THR A 160 -5.82 10.39 2.31
C THR A 160 -7.18 10.98 2.68
N GLN A 161 -7.28 11.70 3.79
CA GLN A 161 -8.52 12.38 4.20
C GLN A 161 -8.85 13.57 3.29
N ALA A 162 -7.86 14.39 2.94
CA ALA A 162 -8.04 15.54 2.04
C ALA A 162 -8.57 15.10 0.67
N ILE A 163 -7.94 14.09 0.06
CA ILE A 163 -8.36 13.59 -1.26
C ILE A 163 -9.72 12.91 -1.22
N SER A 164 -10.04 12.23 -0.11
CA SER A 164 -11.35 11.62 0.08
C SER A 164 -12.45 12.69 0.23
N ALA A 165 -12.15 13.80 0.91
CA ALA A 165 -13.06 14.93 1.03
C ALA A 165 -13.27 15.64 -0.31
N LEU A 166 -12.20 15.85 -1.09
CA LEU A 166 -12.30 16.38 -2.46
C LEU A 166 -13.13 15.43 -3.35
N ALA A 167 -12.90 14.12 -3.27
CA ALA A 167 -13.68 13.13 -4.00
C ALA A 167 -15.17 13.19 -3.63
N ILE A 168 -15.48 13.39 -2.35
CA ILE A 168 -16.86 13.60 -1.88
C ILE A 168 -17.45 14.88 -2.47
N ALA A 169 -16.70 15.98 -2.46
CA ALA A 169 -17.18 17.24 -3.01
C ALA A 169 -17.54 17.14 -4.51
N VAL A 170 -16.76 16.40 -5.28
CA VAL A 170 -17.05 16.19 -6.72
C VAL A 170 -17.94 14.98 -7.00
N GLY A 171 -18.39 14.25 -5.97
CA GLY A 171 -19.23 13.06 -6.12
C GLY A 171 -18.51 11.87 -6.78
N ALA A 172 -17.19 11.77 -6.63
CA ALA A 172 -16.38 10.68 -7.18
C ALA A 172 -16.46 9.42 -6.31
N GLY A 173 -17.65 8.84 -6.22
CA GLY A 173 -17.90 7.67 -5.39
C GLY A 173 -18.88 6.67 -6.01
N GLY A 174 -18.39 5.51 -6.47
CA GLY A 174 -19.22 4.38 -6.90
C GLY A 174 -20.05 4.59 -8.17
N ARG A 175 -19.80 5.62 -8.96
CA ARG A 175 -20.47 5.89 -10.23
C ARG A 175 -19.57 5.60 -11.42
N PRO A 176 -20.11 5.25 -12.60
CA PRO A 176 -19.31 5.08 -13.81
C PRO A 176 -18.55 6.36 -14.17
N GLY A 177 -17.21 6.24 -14.31
CA GLY A 177 -16.33 7.38 -14.61
C GLY A 177 -16.17 8.40 -13.49
N GLN A 178 -16.63 8.08 -12.26
CA GLN A 178 -16.53 8.95 -11.08
C GLN A 178 -16.14 8.11 -9.86
N VAL A 179 -14.85 7.87 -9.75
CA VAL A 179 -14.29 7.03 -8.68
C VAL A 179 -13.07 7.70 -8.06
N VAL A 180 -12.78 7.34 -6.83
CA VAL A 180 -11.50 7.59 -6.19
C VAL A 180 -10.85 6.27 -5.89
N GLY A 181 -9.57 6.12 -6.21
CA GLY A 181 -8.87 4.85 -6.02
C GLY A 181 -7.37 4.96 -6.17
N ARG A 182 -6.73 3.85 -5.91
CA ARG A 182 -5.31 3.68 -6.16
C ARG A 182 -5.06 3.26 -7.60
N ALA A 183 -4.13 3.93 -8.28
CA ALA A 183 -3.70 3.56 -9.62
C ALA A 183 -2.69 2.40 -9.62
N GLY A 184 -1.97 2.20 -8.53
CA GLY A 184 -0.91 1.21 -8.44
C GLY A 184 -1.38 -0.23 -8.28
N GLY A 185 -0.56 -1.14 -8.77
CA GLY A 185 -0.80 -2.59 -8.83
C GLY A 185 -0.69 -3.35 -7.53
N HIS A 186 -0.80 -2.74 -6.37
CA HIS A 186 -0.85 -3.48 -5.12
C HIS A 186 -2.03 -4.43 -5.17
N GLN A 187 -1.69 -5.67 -5.34
CA GLN A 187 -2.63 -6.73 -5.14
C GLN A 187 -2.93 -6.75 -3.66
N ARG A 188 -4.10 -6.32 -3.32
CA ARG A 188 -4.54 -6.55 -1.96
C ARG A 188 -4.57 -8.05 -1.77
N GLY A 189 -3.68 -8.46 -0.91
CA GLY A 189 -3.51 -9.81 -0.48
C GLY A 189 -4.81 -10.53 -0.38
N GLY A 190 -4.70 -11.73 -0.63
CA GLY A 190 -5.66 -12.68 -0.84
C GLY A 190 -6.89 -12.63 0.00
N GLN A 191 -7.56 -13.59 -0.12
CA GLN A 191 -8.75 -13.91 0.60
C GLN A 191 -8.42 -13.95 2.10
N ARG A 192 -9.34 -13.59 2.92
CA ARG A 192 -9.18 -13.83 4.35
C ARG A 192 -9.01 -15.32 4.55
N GLY A 193 -7.87 -15.70 5.06
CA GLY A 193 -7.68 -17.00 5.65
C GLY A 193 -8.61 -17.21 6.85
N GLY A 194 -8.68 -18.41 7.32
CA GLY A 194 -9.34 -18.76 8.56
C GLY A 194 -8.76 -18.01 9.75
N LYS A 195 -9.49 -18.00 10.82
CA LYS A 195 -9.06 -17.37 12.08
C LYS A 195 -8.20 -18.33 12.93
N TYR A 196 -7.38 -19.10 12.29
CA TYR A 196 -6.52 -20.09 12.91
C TYR A 196 -5.32 -19.52 13.62
N PRO A 197 -4.85 -20.27 14.53
CA PRO A 197 -5.54 -20.76 15.71
C PRO A 197 -5.72 -19.61 16.68
N ARG A 198 -6.94 -19.17 16.87
CA ARG A 198 -7.26 -18.00 17.71
C ARG A 198 -6.71 -18.09 19.13
N ASN A 199 -6.68 -19.29 19.68
CA ASN A 199 -6.22 -19.56 21.05
C ASN A 199 -4.69 -19.66 21.15
N LYS A 200 -3.99 -19.90 20.04
CA LYS A 200 -2.52 -20.02 19.96
C LYS A 200 -1.87 -18.90 19.16
N SER A 201 -2.69 -18.05 18.51
CA SER A 201 -2.16 -16.91 17.76
C SER A 201 -1.52 -15.91 18.69
N PRO A 202 -0.26 -15.54 18.45
CA PRO A 202 0.40 -14.46 19.20
C PRO A 202 -0.28 -13.10 18.99
N MET A 203 -1.24 -13.00 18.06
CA MET A 203 -2.12 -11.83 17.90
C MET A 203 -3.10 -11.64 19.08
N LYS A 204 -3.22 -12.59 19.98
CA LYS A 204 -3.99 -12.45 21.23
C LYS A 204 -3.22 -11.80 22.38
N VAL A 205 -1.93 -11.54 22.22
CA VAL A 205 -1.21 -10.82 23.26
C VAL A 205 -1.76 -9.40 23.35
N PRO A 206 -2.34 -9.00 24.47
CA PRO A 206 -2.92 -7.68 24.63
C PRO A 206 -1.93 -6.57 24.30
N GLY A 207 -2.38 -5.54 23.57
CA GLY A 207 -1.56 -4.38 23.22
C GLY A 207 -0.60 -4.56 22.05
N ARG A 208 -0.48 -5.73 21.46
CA ARG A 208 0.41 -5.97 20.31
C ARG A 208 -0.36 -6.01 19.00
N ARG A 209 -0.49 -4.86 18.34
CA ARG A 209 -0.85 -4.80 16.91
C ARG A 209 0.43 -4.97 16.10
N ARG A 210 0.37 -5.85 15.08
CA ARG A 210 1.51 -6.16 14.25
C ARG A 210 1.41 -5.41 12.93
N ARG A 211 2.25 -4.43 12.81
CA ARG A 211 2.54 -3.71 11.57
C ARG A 211 3.93 -4.11 11.11
N ALA A 212 4.28 -3.88 9.86
CA ALA A 212 5.62 -4.14 9.35
C ALA A 212 6.71 -3.50 10.23
N LEU A 213 6.49 -2.24 10.64
CA LEU A 213 7.38 -1.53 11.56
C LEU A 213 7.55 -2.18 12.94
N ASP A 214 6.54 -2.90 13.41
CA ASP A 214 6.67 -3.63 14.69
C ASP A 214 7.64 -4.81 14.56
N THR A 215 7.73 -5.42 13.38
CA THR A 215 8.68 -6.51 13.09
C THR A 215 10.11 -5.99 13.11
N ASP A 216 10.38 -4.84 12.48
CA ASP A 216 11.69 -4.21 12.51
C ASP A 216 12.08 -3.80 13.92
N THR A 217 11.15 -3.21 14.68
CA THR A 217 11.36 -2.86 16.09
C THR A 217 11.73 -4.07 16.92
N TRP A 218 11.09 -5.21 16.73
CA TRP A 218 11.40 -6.43 17.49
C TRP A 218 12.75 -7.03 17.11
N THR A 219 13.11 -6.96 15.84
CA THR A 219 14.43 -7.42 15.37
C THR A 219 15.52 -6.51 15.91
N MET A 220 15.37 -5.19 15.78
CA MET A 220 16.32 -4.22 16.30
C MET A 220 16.54 -4.35 17.81
N SER A 221 15.46 -4.51 18.57
CA SER A 221 15.53 -4.68 20.04
C SER A 221 15.91 -6.08 20.51
N GLY A 222 16.23 -6.99 19.58
CA GLY A 222 16.67 -8.35 19.91
C GLY A 222 15.58 -9.27 20.48
N HIS A 223 14.29 -8.96 20.22
CA HIS A 223 13.18 -9.82 20.68
C HIS A 223 12.83 -10.93 19.68
N THR A 224 13.28 -10.81 18.43
CA THR A 224 13.04 -11.83 17.40
C THR A 224 14.02 -12.97 17.58
N ARG A 225 13.53 -14.18 17.78
CA ARG A 225 14.33 -15.41 17.91
C ARG A 225 14.30 -16.25 16.65
N MET A 226 13.27 -16.09 15.83
CA MET A 226 13.14 -16.75 14.53
C MET A 226 12.45 -15.80 13.55
N ALA A 227 12.99 -15.70 12.35
CA ALA A 227 12.40 -15.00 11.24
C ALA A 227 12.15 -15.97 10.07
N HIS A 228 10.89 -16.15 9.69
CA HIS A 228 10.52 -16.88 8.49
C HIS A 228 10.16 -15.86 7.41
N VAL A 229 11.05 -15.67 6.45
CA VAL A 229 10.95 -14.67 5.39
C VAL A 229 10.45 -15.36 4.12
N ILE A 230 9.28 -14.96 3.66
CA ILE A 230 8.57 -15.62 2.55
C ILE A 230 8.34 -14.62 1.42
N GLY A 231 8.96 -14.85 0.26
CA GLY A 231 8.74 -14.11 -0.98
C GLY A 231 8.95 -12.59 -0.82
N THR A 232 9.96 -12.16 -0.08
CA THR A 232 10.20 -10.72 0.16
C THR A 232 11.67 -10.40 0.42
N THR A 233 12.08 -9.21 0.01
CA THR A 233 13.42 -8.67 0.24
C THR A 233 13.55 -7.90 1.56
N TRP A 234 12.71 -8.14 2.50
CA TRP A 234 12.54 -7.41 3.77
C TRP A 234 13.57 -6.31 4.06
N ILE A 235 14.86 -6.66 4.28
CA ILE A 235 15.92 -5.70 4.62
C ILE A 235 16.03 -4.57 3.57
N GLN A 236 16.10 -4.92 2.29
CA GLN A 236 16.25 -3.94 1.20
C GLN A 236 15.01 -3.07 0.98
N SER A 237 13.85 -3.51 1.47
CA SER A 237 12.56 -2.84 1.25
C SER A 237 12.16 -1.88 2.36
N MET A 238 12.91 -1.86 3.47
CA MET A 238 12.56 -1.08 4.66
C MET A 238 13.44 0.16 4.82
N CYS A 239 12.92 1.14 5.55
CA CYS A 239 13.70 2.30 5.98
C CYS A 239 14.79 1.85 6.96
N GLY A 240 15.97 2.48 6.89
CA GLY A 240 17.10 2.11 7.75
C GLY A 240 17.67 0.73 7.41
N SER A 241 17.63 0.34 6.14
CA SER A 241 18.04 -0.98 5.66
C SER A 241 19.45 -1.38 6.07
N GLN A 242 20.40 -0.44 6.08
CA GLN A 242 21.77 -0.70 6.50
C GLN A 242 21.84 -1.12 7.97
N GLN A 243 21.19 -0.39 8.86
CA GLN A 243 21.19 -0.69 10.29
C GLN A 243 20.43 -1.98 10.60
N LEU A 244 19.37 -2.26 9.83
CA LEU A 244 18.68 -3.52 9.93
C LEU A 244 19.56 -4.68 9.46
N ALA A 245 20.34 -4.51 8.39
CA ALA A 245 21.33 -5.48 7.93
C ALA A 245 22.43 -5.74 8.97
N GLU A 246 22.99 -4.68 9.57
CA GLU A 246 23.95 -4.81 10.68
C GLU A 246 23.36 -5.58 11.86
N ARG A 247 22.08 -5.34 12.16
CA ARG A 247 21.41 -6.08 13.24
C ARG A 247 21.20 -7.54 12.89
N PHE A 248 20.84 -7.84 11.66
CA PHE A 248 20.80 -9.23 11.19
C PHE A 248 22.16 -9.91 11.31
N GLU A 249 23.20 -9.22 10.88
CA GLU A 249 24.59 -9.72 11.01
C GLU A 249 24.91 -10.09 12.47
N GLN A 250 24.64 -9.19 13.41
CA GLN A 250 24.87 -9.44 14.85
C GLN A 250 24.07 -10.60 15.40
N LEU A 251 22.82 -10.75 14.97
CA LEU A 251 21.92 -11.78 15.47
C LEU A 251 22.15 -13.15 14.82
N THR A 252 22.82 -13.20 13.66
CA THR A 252 23.04 -14.41 12.86
C THR A 252 24.53 -14.70 12.65
N VAL A 253 25.15 -14.13 11.62
CA VAL A 253 26.51 -14.47 11.13
C VAL A 253 27.58 -14.17 12.18
N ALA A 254 27.51 -13.05 12.87
CA ALA A 254 28.44 -12.67 13.93
C ALA A 254 28.13 -13.33 15.30
N ASN A 255 27.04 -14.10 15.41
CA ASN A 255 26.72 -14.83 16.63
C ASN A 255 27.73 -15.99 16.82
N PRO A 256 28.21 -16.27 18.05
CA PRO A 256 29.18 -17.35 18.26
C PRO A 256 28.68 -18.75 17.93
N HIS A 257 27.36 -18.96 17.95
CA HIS A 257 26.75 -20.26 17.65
C HIS A 257 26.46 -20.38 16.15
N GLN A 258 27.47 -20.85 15.39
CA GLN A 258 27.40 -21.08 13.95
C GLN A 258 27.25 -22.56 13.64
N ILE A 259 26.49 -22.89 12.58
CA ILE A 259 26.41 -24.26 12.03
C ILE A 259 27.77 -24.61 11.45
N ARG A 260 28.39 -25.69 11.98
CA ARG A 260 29.69 -26.22 11.54
C ARG A 260 29.66 -27.71 11.27
N SER A 261 28.49 -28.34 11.34
CA SER A 261 28.26 -29.75 11.16
C SER A 261 27.13 -29.98 10.15
N TYR A 262 27.16 -31.10 9.50
CA TYR A 262 26.06 -31.61 8.67
C TYR A 262 25.15 -32.57 9.42
N ASP A 263 25.50 -32.92 10.68
CA ASP A 263 24.63 -33.72 11.53
C ASP A 263 23.39 -32.95 11.95
N LYS A 264 22.24 -33.58 11.78
CA LYS A 264 20.95 -32.95 12.03
C LYS A 264 20.78 -32.52 13.49
N GLN A 265 21.27 -33.33 14.45
CA GLN A 265 21.11 -32.99 15.86
C GLN A 265 22.02 -31.84 16.25
N ASP A 266 23.26 -31.84 15.77
CA ASP A 266 24.20 -30.74 15.98
C ASP A 266 23.67 -29.41 15.42
N ILE A 267 23.05 -29.45 14.22
CA ILE A 267 22.41 -28.27 13.64
C ILE A 267 21.29 -27.76 14.55
N ILE A 268 20.38 -28.63 14.97
CA ILE A 268 19.26 -28.28 15.86
C ILE A 268 19.76 -27.66 17.17
N ASP A 269 20.75 -28.30 17.80
CA ASP A 269 21.29 -27.84 19.08
C ASP A 269 22.03 -26.50 18.95
N THR A 270 22.73 -26.29 17.85
CA THR A 270 23.39 -25.03 17.52
C THR A 270 22.37 -23.91 17.35
N LEU A 271 21.30 -24.12 16.57
CA LEU A 271 20.26 -23.15 16.34
C LEU A 271 19.47 -22.82 17.62
N LYS A 272 19.21 -23.80 18.48
CA LYS A 272 18.62 -23.58 19.81
C LYS A 272 19.53 -22.72 20.68
N LYS A 273 20.81 -23.07 20.81
CA LYS A 273 21.79 -22.29 21.57
C LYS A 273 21.87 -20.83 21.08
N ARG A 274 21.85 -20.63 19.74
CA ARG A 274 21.81 -19.29 19.15
C ARG A 274 20.56 -18.52 19.58
N ALA A 275 19.38 -19.12 19.49
CA ALA A 275 18.12 -18.49 19.89
C ALA A 275 18.10 -18.18 21.40
N ASP A 276 18.58 -19.09 22.23
CA ASP A 276 18.63 -18.94 23.70
C ASP A 276 19.62 -17.85 24.12
N SER A 277 20.73 -17.69 23.40
CA SER A 277 21.73 -16.65 23.67
C SER A 277 21.35 -15.25 23.12
N GLY A 278 20.13 -15.09 22.62
CA GLY A 278 19.65 -13.80 22.11
C GLY A 278 19.85 -13.61 20.62
N GLY A 279 20.42 -14.59 19.91
CA GLY A 279 20.53 -14.61 18.46
C GLY A 279 19.22 -14.97 17.78
N MET A 280 19.26 -15.08 16.45
CA MET A 280 18.10 -15.33 15.60
C MET A 280 18.35 -16.45 14.61
N VAL A 281 17.35 -17.31 14.42
CA VAL A 281 17.30 -18.32 13.36
C VAL A 281 16.54 -17.72 12.18
N VAL A 282 17.07 -17.81 10.97
CA VAL A 282 16.47 -17.27 9.76
C VAL A 282 16.10 -18.39 8.79
N ILE A 283 14.84 -18.40 8.40
CA ILE A 283 14.30 -19.28 7.38
C ILE A 283 13.96 -18.42 6.17
N ASN A 284 14.50 -18.74 5.00
CA ASN A 284 14.12 -18.14 3.73
C ASN A 284 13.27 -19.13 2.93
N GLN A 285 12.09 -18.68 2.51
CA GLN A 285 11.22 -19.39 1.59
C GLN A 285 10.98 -18.52 0.39
N ASP A 286 11.62 -18.85 -0.72
CA ASP A 286 11.54 -18.04 -1.94
C ASP A 286 11.79 -18.87 -3.19
N ILE A 287 11.52 -18.29 -4.35
CA ILE A 287 11.72 -18.90 -5.67
C ILE A 287 13.18 -18.92 -6.11
N TYR A 288 14.05 -18.22 -5.39
CA TYR A 288 15.52 -18.21 -5.53
C TYR A 288 16.16 -17.57 -4.29
N LEU A 289 17.47 -17.64 -4.17
CA LEU A 289 18.20 -17.02 -3.07
C LEU A 289 18.16 -15.49 -3.19
N VAL A 290 17.35 -14.86 -2.35
CA VAL A 290 17.22 -13.41 -2.29
C VAL A 290 18.31 -12.80 -1.42
N ASP A 291 19.07 -11.88 -2.00
CA ASP A 291 20.12 -11.17 -1.30
C ASP A 291 19.52 -10.08 -0.38
N PRO A 292 20.00 -9.89 0.87
CA PRO A 292 20.95 -10.73 1.60
C PRO A 292 20.31 -11.87 2.42
N ILE A 293 18.98 -11.97 2.45
CA ILE A 293 18.28 -12.91 3.35
C ILE A 293 18.66 -14.35 3.03
N GLY A 294 18.48 -14.77 1.77
CA GLY A 294 18.68 -16.15 1.34
C GLY A 294 20.13 -16.56 1.25
N ASN A 295 21.00 -15.68 0.75
CA ASN A 295 22.39 -16.03 0.48
C ASN A 295 23.35 -15.73 1.64
N ARG A 296 22.98 -14.90 2.62
CA ARG A 296 23.85 -14.50 3.74
C ARG A 296 23.32 -14.90 5.11
N TYR A 297 22.03 -14.72 5.37
CA TYR A 297 21.50 -14.83 6.73
C TYR A 297 20.69 -16.10 6.98
N ALA A 298 20.20 -16.77 5.93
CA ALA A 298 19.36 -17.94 6.09
C ALA A 298 20.12 -19.14 6.63
N ASP A 299 19.61 -19.72 7.70
CA ASP A 299 20.04 -21.01 8.24
C ASP A 299 19.31 -22.17 7.55
N ILE A 300 18.07 -21.92 7.12
CA ILE A 300 17.19 -22.89 6.45
C ILE A 300 16.62 -22.25 5.20
N ILE A 301 16.66 -22.97 4.09
CA ILE A 301 16.15 -22.51 2.80
C ILE A 301 15.09 -23.50 2.31
N PHE A 302 13.89 -22.98 2.05
CA PHE A 302 12.82 -23.71 1.39
C PHE A 302 12.63 -23.20 -0.02
N PRO A 303 13.01 -23.96 -1.05
CA PRO A 303 12.75 -23.59 -2.44
C PRO A 303 11.25 -23.62 -2.70
N ALA A 304 10.70 -22.49 -3.15
CA ALA A 304 9.29 -22.33 -3.44
C ALA A 304 8.99 -22.45 -4.94
N ALA A 305 7.90 -23.12 -5.27
CA ALA A 305 7.38 -23.17 -6.63
C ALA A 305 6.83 -21.79 -7.06
N THR A 306 7.08 -21.43 -8.31
CA THR A 306 6.63 -20.17 -8.89
C THR A 306 5.45 -20.36 -9.86
N TRP A 307 5.10 -19.29 -10.56
CA TRP A 307 4.04 -19.27 -11.57
C TRP A 307 4.29 -20.31 -12.66
N GLY A 308 3.25 -21.01 -13.02
CA GLY A 308 3.33 -22.06 -14.02
C GLY A 308 3.80 -23.42 -13.49
N GLU A 309 4.39 -23.45 -12.31
CA GLU A 309 4.80 -24.68 -11.61
C GLU A 309 3.66 -25.25 -10.77
N GLU A 310 2.63 -24.47 -10.54
CA GLU A 310 1.43 -24.87 -9.81
C GLU A 310 0.16 -24.21 -10.41
N THR A 311 -0.96 -24.93 -10.33
CA THR A 311 -2.28 -24.32 -10.59
C THR A 311 -2.76 -23.59 -9.33
N PHE A 312 -3.08 -22.32 -9.44
CA PHE A 312 -3.54 -21.52 -8.30
C PHE A 312 -4.55 -20.45 -8.70
N MET A 313 -5.31 -19.98 -7.73
CA MET A 313 -6.25 -18.88 -7.87
C MET A 313 -5.65 -17.60 -7.29
N ARG A 314 -5.88 -16.47 -7.97
CA ARG A 314 -5.46 -15.16 -7.51
C ARG A 314 -6.52 -14.09 -7.72
N ALA A 315 -6.62 -13.16 -6.75
CA ALA A 315 -7.40 -11.96 -6.88
C ALA A 315 -6.48 -10.76 -7.12
N ASN A 316 -6.73 -9.95 -8.14
CA ASN A 316 -5.99 -8.71 -8.35
C ASN A 316 -6.56 -7.52 -7.55
N GLY A 317 -5.97 -6.32 -7.72
CA GLY A 317 -6.38 -5.10 -7.02
C GLY A 317 -7.84 -4.70 -7.21
N GLU A 318 -8.43 -5.02 -8.35
CA GLU A 318 -9.85 -4.79 -8.66
C GLU A 318 -10.78 -5.91 -8.19
N ARG A 319 -10.32 -6.81 -7.36
CA ARG A 319 -11.05 -7.98 -6.84
C ARG A 319 -11.39 -9.03 -7.89
N ARG A 320 -10.72 -9.03 -9.03
CA ARG A 320 -10.92 -9.96 -10.12
C ARG A 320 -10.21 -11.26 -9.82
N LEU A 321 -10.98 -12.33 -9.77
CA LEU A 321 -10.53 -13.69 -9.51
C LEU A 321 -10.24 -14.38 -10.85
N ARG A 322 -9.09 -15.04 -10.92
CA ARG A 322 -8.67 -15.87 -12.05
C ARG A 322 -7.98 -17.11 -11.53
N VAL A 323 -8.00 -18.16 -12.31
CA VAL A 323 -7.15 -19.32 -12.12
C VAL A 323 -5.98 -19.24 -13.10
N TYR A 324 -4.82 -19.64 -12.65
CA TYR A 324 -3.60 -19.75 -13.43
C TYR A 324 -3.18 -21.22 -13.40
N ASN A 325 -3.17 -21.85 -14.57
CA ASN A 325 -2.90 -23.27 -14.68
C ASN A 325 -1.39 -23.52 -14.67
N LYS A 326 -1.01 -24.62 -14.05
CA LYS A 326 0.33 -25.18 -14.17
C LYS A 326 0.61 -25.54 -15.63
N PHE A 327 1.82 -25.30 -16.10
CA PHE A 327 2.29 -25.64 -17.45
C PHE A 327 3.71 -26.21 -17.50
N TYR A 328 4.44 -26.27 -16.37
CA TYR A 328 5.70 -27.00 -16.22
C TYR A 328 5.89 -27.46 -14.77
N ASP A 329 6.82 -28.39 -14.55
CA ASP A 329 7.08 -28.94 -13.24
C ASP A 329 8.04 -28.06 -12.44
N ALA A 330 7.83 -27.98 -11.14
CA ALA A 330 8.74 -27.30 -10.25
C ALA A 330 10.11 -28.01 -10.23
N PRO A 331 11.23 -27.27 -10.32
CA PRO A 331 12.55 -27.87 -10.34
C PRO A 331 12.96 -28.43 -8.96
N GLY A 332 13.70 -29.54 -8.97
CA GLY A 332 14.31 -30.08 -7.76
C GLY A 332 13.31 -30.34 -6.63
N GLU A 333 13.60 -29.79 -5.45
CA GLU A 333 12.78 -29.95 -4.25
C GLU A 333 11.73 -28.85 -4.07
N ALA A 334 11.61 -27.92 -5.02
CA ALA A 334 10.68 -26.79 -4.91
C ALA A 334 9.24 -27.25 -4.71
N LYS A 335 8.57 -26.65 -3.72
CA LYS A 335 7.19 -26.94 -3.35
C LYS A 335 6.36 -25.65 -3.31
N PRO A 336 5.04 -25.75 -3.54
CA PRO A 336 4.16 -24.59 -3.37
C PRO A 336 4.21 -24.02 -1.94
N ASP A 337 4.10 -22.72 -1.81
CA ASP A 337 4.11 -22.03 -0.51
C ASP A 337 3.11 -22.62 0.49
N TRP A 338 1.89 -22.92 0.03
CA TRP A 338 0.87 -23.50 0.89
C TRP A 338 1.28 -24.88 1.44
N TRP A 339 1.97 -25.69 0.64
CA TRP A 339 2.43 -27.01 1.05
C TRP A 339 3.51 -26.92 2.13
N ILE A 340 4.50 -26.02 1.94
CA ILE A 340 5.58 -25.80 2.91
C ILE A 340 4.99 -25.36 4.25
N ILE A 341 4.06 -24.41 4.22
CA ILE A 341 3.39 -23.92 5.43
C ILE A 341 2.54 -25.01 6.08
N ALA A 342 1.82 -25.82 5.31
CA ALA A 342 0.99 -26.91 5.83
C ALA A 342 1.85 -27.98 6.50
N GLU A 343 2.94 -28.36 5.88
CA GLU A 343 3.86 -29.34 6.46
C GLU A 343 4.52 -28.84 7.76
N LEU A 344 4.90 -27.57 7.79
CA LEU A 344 5.43 -26.95 9.00
C LEU A 344 4.36 -26.93 10.10
N ALA A 345 3.15 -26.52 9.78
CA ALA A 345 2.04 -26.43 10.74
C ALA A 345 1.70 -27.82 11.34
N LYS A 346 1.62 -28.86 10.52
CA LYS A 346 1.39 -30.25 10.97
C LYS A 346 2.47 -30.73 11.92
N ARG A 347 3.76 -30.48 11.60
CA ARG A 347 4.89 -30.84 12.46
C ARG A 347 4.90 -30.05 13.79
N MET A 348 4.28 -28.87 13.80
CA MET A 348 4.07 -28.09 15.04
C MET A 348 2.82 -28.53 15.81
N GLY A 349 2.11 -29.57 15.36
CA GLY A 349 0.92 -30.10 16.03
C GLY A 349 -0.36 -29.28 15.80
N PHE A 350 -0.46 -28.54 14.70
CA PHE A 350 -1.67 -27.81 14.33
C PHE A 350 -2.54 -28.65 13.40
N ASP A 351 -3.83 -28.70 13.70
CA ASP A 351 -4.85 -29.35 12.90
C ASP A 351 -5.37 -28.43 11.77
N GLY A 352 -6.00 -29.01 10.75
CA GLY A 352 -6.72 -28.29 9.69
C GLY A 352 -5.82 -27.83 8.55
N PHE A 353 -4.68 -28.47 8.36
CA PHE A 353 -3.74 -28.24 7.27
C PHE A 353 -3.60 -29.48 6.35
N ASP A 354 -4.69 -30.23 6.19
CA ASP A 354 -4.73 -31.51 5.46
C ASP A 354 -5.02 -31.34 3.96
N TRP A 355 -4.74 -30.16 3.43
CA TRP A 355 -4.93 -29.87 2.02
C TRP A 355 -4.10 -30.77 1.14
N LYS A 356 -4.71 -31.34 0.10
CA LYS A 356 -4.05 -32.21 -0.86
C LYS A 356 -3.52 -31.44 -2.08
N ASN A 357 -4.13 -30.31 -2.38
CA ASN A 357 -3.78 -29.47 -3.53
C ASN A 357 -4.27 -28.02 -3.30
N SER A 358 -3.87 -27.12 -4.19
CA SER A 358 -4.24 -25.71 -4.13
C SER A 358 -5.75 -25.44 -4.27
N ASN A 359 -6.51 -26.36 -4.87
CA ASN A 359 -7.97 -26.21 -4.90
C ASN A 359 -8.58 -26.33 -3.49
N ASP A 360 -8.07 -27.23 -2.66
CA ASP A 360 -8.55 -27.37 -1.28
C ASP A 360 -8.32 -26.08 -0.48
N VAL A 361 -7.15 -25.45 -0.68
CA VAL A 361 -6.82 -24.16 -0.11
C VAL A 361 -7.78 -23.07 -0.61
N ALA A 362 -8.07 -23.07 -1.91
CA ALA A 362 -9.00 -22.12 -2.53
C ALA A 362 -10.44 -22.31 -2.01
N GLU A 363 -10.89 -23.55 -1.82
CA GLU A 363 -12.21 -23.88 -1.28
C GLU A 363 -12.37 -23.46 0.19
N GLU A 364 -11.33 -23.65 0.98
CA GLU A 364 -11.32 -23.15 2.35
C GLU A 364 -11.35 -21.62 2.35
N SER A 365 -10.54 -20.99 1.55
CA SER A 365 -10.53 -19.54 1.39
C SER A 365 -11.89 -19.00 0.93
N ALA A 366 -12.58 -19.70 0.03
CA ALA A 366 -13.95 -19.37 -0.39
C ALA A 366 -14.92 -19.36 0.80
N ARG A 367 -14.86 -20.38 1.64
CA ARG A 367 -15.69 -20.47 2.85
C ARG A 367 -15.47 -19.28 3.78
N PHE A 368 -14.22 -18.87 3.99
CA PHE A 368 -13.87 -17.75 4.87
C PHE A 368 -14.08 -16.37 4.21
N SER A 369 -14.20 -16.32 2.90
CA SER A 369 -14.48 -15.08 2.18
C SER A 369 -15.92 -14.58 2.36
N ARG A 370 -16.85 -15.43 2.82
CA ARG A 370 -18.29 -15.12 2.99
C ARG A 370 -18.50 -13.80 3.74
N GLY A 371 -19.34 -12.95 3.19
CA GLY A 371 -19.68 -11.66 3.76
C GLY A 371 -18.59 -10.58 3.61
N SER A 372 -17.48 -10.87 2.94
CA SER A 372 -16.45 -9.89 2.65
C SER A 372 -16.66 -9.19 1.31
N ARG A 373 -15.93 -8.09 1.09
CA ARG A 373 -15.89 -7.40 -0.23
C ARG A 373 -15.25 -8.23 -1.34
N LYS A 374 -14.68 -9.37 -1.01
CA LYS A 374 -14.02 -10.29 -1.93
C LYS A 374 -14.66 -11.67 -1.89
N ASP A 375 -15.92 -11.73 -1.49
CA ASP A 375 -16.63 -13.00 -1.38
C ASP A 375 -16.72 -13.72 -2.72
N PHE A 376 -16.26 -14.94 -2.75
CA PHE A 376 -16.34 -15.83 -3.91
C PHE A 376 -16.88 -17.21 -3.56
N ASN A 377 -17.51 -17.35 -2.39
CA ASN A 377 -18.04 -18.62 -1.94
C ASN A 377 -19.09 -19.21 -2.91
N MET A 378 -19.79 -18.36 -3.66
CA MET A 378 -20.76 -18.83 -4.65
C MET A 378 -20.12 -19.58 -5.82
N ILE A 379 -18.85 -19.33 -6.14
CA ILE A 379 -18.10 -20.12 -7.13
C ILE A 379 -17.96 -21.57 -6.62
N LYS A 380 -17.60 -21.76 -5.35
CA LYS A 380 -17.53 -23.07 -4.71
C LYS A 380 -18.87 -23.78 -4.72
N VAL A 381 -19.97 -23.06 -4.42
CA VAL A 381 -21.32 -23.63 -4.41
C VAL A 381 -21.73 -24.09 -5.80
N ALA A 382 -21.48 -23.28 -6.84
CA ALA A 382 -21.75 -23.63 -8.22
C ALA A 382 -20.91 -24.84 -8.67
N ALA A 383 -19.62 -24.81 -8.39
CA ALA A 383 -18.71 -25.91 -8.70
C ALA A 383 -19.21 -27.24 -8.13
N LYS A 384 -19.57 -27.26 -6.84
CA LYS A 384 -20.12 -28.47 -6.19
C LYS A 384 -21.39 -28.96 -6.86
N ARG A 385 -22.32 -28.08 -7.26
CA ARG A 385 -23.56 -28.44 -7.97
C ARG A 385 -23.29 -29.11 -9.31
N GLU A 386 -22.20 -28.70 -9.98
CA GLU A 386 -21.82 -29.19 -11.31
C GLU A 386 -20.81 -30.35 -11.27
N GLY A 387 -20.49 -30.86 -10.08
CA GLY A 387 -19.44 -31.91 -9.94
C GLY A 387 -18.03 -31.46 -10.30
N LYS A 388 -17.76 -30.16 -10.26
CA LYS A 388 -16.47 -29.55 -10.59
C LYS A 388 -15.69 -29.11 -9.35
N THR A 389 -14.39 -28.91 -9.51
CA THR A 389 -13.58 -28.18 -8.53
C THR A 389 -13.84 -26.68 -8.64
N LEU A 390 -13.49 -25.93 -7.59
CA LEU A 390 -13.56 -24.47 -7.63
C LEU A 390 -12.67 -23.88 -8.74
N HIS A 391 -11.47 -24.44 -8.92
CA HIS A 391 -10.56 -23.99 -9.98
C HIS A 391 -11.14 -24.24 -11.37
N GLN A 392 -11.75 -25.40 -11.61
CA GLN A 392 -12.43 -25.69 -12.89
C GLN A 392 -13.57 -24.71 -13.15
N LYS A 393 -14.43 -24.46 -12.15
CA LYS A 393 -15.53 -23.50 -12.29
C LYS A 393 -15.04 -22.06 -12.50
N LEU A 394 -14.00 -21.66 -11.79
CA LEU A 394 -13.39 -20.34 -11.99
C LEU A 394 -12.74 -20.21 -13.37
N GLY A 395 -12.14 -21.29 -13.88
CA GLY A 395 -11.53 -21.35 -15.20
C GLY A 395 -12.49 -21.07 -16.36
N GLU A 396 -13.78 -21.34 -16.20
CA GLU A 396 -14.81 -21.04 -17.21
C GLU A 396 -14.93 -19.56 -17.55
N PHE A 397 -14.51 -18.67 -16.64
CA PHE A 397 -14.47 -17.22 -16.87
C PHE A 397 -13.26 -16.77 -17.68
N GLY A 398 -12.36 -17.68 -18.06
CA GLY A 398 -11.17 -17.43 -18.87
C GLY A 398 -10.27 -16.35 -18.29
N THR A 399 -9.54 -15.67 -19.18
CA THR A 399 -8.63 -14.58 -18.82
C THR A 399 -9.31 -13.34 -18.27
N ASN A 400 -10.62 -13.17 -18.56
CA ASN A 400 -11.41 -12.09 -17.98
C ASN A 400 -11.70 -12.30 -16.50
N GLY A 401 -11.79 -13.54 -16.04
CA GLY A 401 -12.13 -13.86 -14.66
C GLY A 401 -13.46 -13.28 -14.21
N ILE A 402 -13.71 -13.31 -12.91
CA ILE A 402 -14.94 -12.76 -12.29
C ILE A 402 -14.60 -11.85 -11.11
N GLN A 403 -15.25 -10.71 -10.98
CA GLN A 403 -15.00 -9.78 -9.87
C GLN A 403 -15.80 -10.14 -8.62
N GLY A 404 -15.13 -10.31 -7.50
CA GLY A 404 -15.78 -10.47 -6.19
C GLY A 404 -16.40 -9.15 -5.66
N PRO A 405 -17.44 -9.17 -4.83
CA PRO A 405 -18.23 -10.35 -4.44
C PRO A 405 -18.94 -10.99 -5.61
N VAL A 406 -19.05 -12.33 -5.55
CA VAL A 406 -19.72 -13.12 -6.57
C VAL A 406 -21.07 -13.60 -6.03
N PHE A 407 -22.11 -13.43 -6.83
CA PHE A 407 -23.47 -13.84 -6.52
C PHE A 407 -23.88 -15.01 -7.40
N MET A 408 -24.90 -15.73 -6.95
CA MET A 408 -25.63 -16.69 -7.75
C MET A 408 -27.03 -16.14 -8.01
N LYS A 409 -27.42 -16.08 -9.26
CA LYS A 409 -28.78 -15.72 -9.68
C LYS A 409 -29.74 -16.88 -9.44
N GLU A 410 -31.03 -16.61 -9.60
CA GLU A 410 -32.09 -17.64 -9.45
C GLU A 410 -31.92 -18.79 -10.44
N ASP A 411 -31.44 -18.50 -11.65
CA ASP A 411 -31.14 -19.48 -12.69
C ASP A 411 -29.87 -20.31 -12.43
N GLY A 412 -29.17 -20.04 -11.31
CA GLY A 412 -27.91 -20.71 -10.94
C GLY A 412 -26.65 -20.10 -11.56
N THR A 413 -26.76 -19.11 -12.46
CA THR A 413 -25.60 -18.45 -13.05
C THR A 413 -24.88 -17.56 -12.06
N LEU A 414 -23.56 -17.42 -12.23
CA LEU A 414 -22.72 -16.58 -11.38
C LEU A 414 -22.60 -15.17 -11.96
N GLU A 415 -22.77 -14.18 -11.11
CA GLU A 415 -22.59 -12.77 -11.44
C GLU A 415 -21.54 -12.13 -10.54
N GLY A 416 -20.57 -11.45 -11.16
CA GLY A 416 -19.54 -10.67 -10.45
C GLY A 416 -19.96 -9.22 -10.23
N THR A 417 -19.27 -8.55 -9.32
CA THR A 417 -19.55 -7.17 -8.94
C THR A 417 -18.59 -6.19 -9.60
N LYS A 418 -19.06 -5.44 -10.58
CA LYS A 418 -18.25 -4.45 -11.31
C LYS A 418 -17.78 -3.28 -10.40
N ARG A 419 -18.63 -2.79 -9.50
CA ARG A 419 -18.34 -1.66 -8.60
C ARG A 419 -18.74 -1.99 -7.17
N LEU A 420 -17.87 -1.63 -6.22
CA LEU A 420 -18.24 -1.52 -4.82
C LEU A 420 -18.85 -0.15 -4.56
N HIS A 421 -19.74 -0.07 -3.56
CA HIS A 421 -20.44 1.16 -3.21
C HIS A 421 -21.10 1.80 -4.43
N ASP A 422 -21.87 1.01 -5.17
CA ASP A 422 -22.55 1.47 -6.38
C ASP A 422 -23.62 2.50 -6.02
N THR A 423 -23.27 3.76 -6.06
CA THR A 423 -24.14 4.89 -5.72
C THR A 423 -25.10 5.28 -6.84
N THR A 424 -25.17 4.52 -7.92
CA THR A 424 -26.26 4.60 -8.90
C THR A 424 -27.52 3.91 -8.40
N ARG A 425 -27.41 3.08 -7.36
CA ARG A 425 -28.54 2.38 -6.74
C ARG A 425 -29.04 3.15 -5.53
N LYS A 426 -30.33 3.02 -5.24
CA LYS A 426 -30.92 3.66 -4.07
C LYS A 426 -30.42 3.03 -2.78
N LEU A 427 -30.19 3.88 -1.78
CA LEU A 427 -29.79 3.44 -0.45
C LEU A 427 -30.92 2.57 0.15
N TRP A 428 -30.60 1.34 0.53
CA TRP A 428 -31.50 0.39 1.21
C TRP A 428 -32.62 -0.23 0.40
N GLU A 429 -32.85 0.17 -0.86
CA GLU A 429 -33.99 -0.34 -1.63
C GLU A 429 -33.68 -1.62 -2.42
N ASP A 430 -32.45 -1.82 -2.86
CA ASP A 430 -32.08 -2.88 -3.80
C ASP A 430 -31.28 -4.03 -3.16
N GLY A 431 -31.65 -4.43 -1.97
CA GLY A 431 -31.12 -5.66 -1.42
C GLY A 431 -32.04 -6.85 -1.77
N PRO A 432 -31.54 -8.06 -2.12
CA PRO A 432 -32.41 -9.21 -2.14
C PRO A 432 -33.11 -9.32 -0.79
N LYS A 433 -34.44 -9.38 -0.83
CA LYS A 433 -35.23 -9.74 0.34
C LYS A 433 -34.71 -11.10 0.80
N GLY A 434 -34.17 -11.19 1.99
CA GLY A 434 -33.66 -12.46 2.48
C GLY A 434 -32.34 -12.43 3.22
N GLY A 435 -31.95 -11.29 3.79
CA GLY A 435 -30.90 -11.24 4.80
C GLY A 435 -29.48 -11.46 4.29
N ASN A 436 -29.25 -11.29 3.01
CA ASN A 436 -27.91 -11.41 2.48
C ASN A 436 -27.09 -10.16 2.85
N VAL A 437 -26.16 -10.33 3.80
CA VAL A 437 -25.25 -9.29 4.31
C VAL A 437 -24.45 -8.60 3.18
N TYR A 438 -24.41 -9.21 2.01
CA TYR A 438 -23.65 -8.78 0.84
C TYR A 438 -24.17 -7.49 0.23
N ASN A 439 -25.47 -7.31 0.15
CA ASN A 439 -26.05 -6.19 -0.57
C ASN A 439 -25.83 -4.86 0.11
N LYS A 440 -25.83 -4.85 1.45
CA LYS A 440 -25.45 -3.68 2.22
C LYS A 440 -24.02 -3.21 1.89
N LYS A 441 -23.08 -4.13 1.64
CA LYS A 441 -21.69 -3.83 1.34
C LYS A 441 -21.42 -3.44 -0.11
N LEU A 442 -22.30 -3.80 -1.01
CA LEU A 442 -22.16 -3.48 -2.44
C LEU A 442 -22.72 -2.12 -2.79
N THR A 443 -23.88 -1.79 -2.23
CA THR A 443 -24.61 -0.57 -2.53
C THR A 443 -24.37 0.54 -1.49
N HIS A 444 -23.70 0.21 -0.37
CA HIS A 444 -23.55 1.10 0.77
C HIS A 444 -22.10 1.21 1.21
N PHE A 445 -21.75 2.35 1.77
CA PHE A 445 -20.48 2.51 2.44
C PHE A 445 -20.44 1.71 3.75
N ASN A 446 -19.24 1.30 4.16
CA ASN A 446 -19.06 0.48 5.37
C ASN A 446 -19.14 1.34 6.65
N SER A 447 -20.27 1.96 6.85
CA SER A 447 -20.65 2.75 8.02
C SER A 447 -21.96 2.25 8.58
N GLN A 448 -22.33 2.68 9.77
CA GLN A 448 -23.58 2.30 10.41
C GLN A 448 -24.81 2.79 9.61
N THR A 449 -24.69 3.94 8.96
CA THR A 449 -25.77 4.53 8.15
C THR A 449 -25.75 4.10 6.70
N GLY A 450 -24.73 3.33 6.26
CA GLY A 450 -24.50 3.00 4.85
C GLY A 450 -23.98 4.16 4.00
N ARG A 451 -23.78 5.34 4.57
CA ARG A 451 -23.27 6.55 3.90
C ARG A 451 -21.80 6.75 4.17
N CYS A 452 -21.07 7.45 3.31
CA CYS A 452 -19.67 7.78 3.56
C CYS A 452 -19.53 8.88 4.62
N ASN A 453 -18.42 8.86 5.32
CA ASN A 453 -18.03 9.90 6.25
C ASN A 453 -17.02 10.84 5.57
N ILE A 454 -17.19 12.14 5.78
CA ILE A 454 -16.19 13.14 5.42
C ILE A 454 -15.38 13.51 6.66
N GLN A 455 -14.12 13.88 6.48
CA GLN A 455 -13.21 14.17 7.59
C GLN A 455 -12.42 15.44 7.31
N LYS A 456 -12.18 16.23 8.35
CA LYS A 456 -11.28 17.37 8.36
C LYS A 456 -9.83 16.90 8.27
N SER A 457 -9.00 17.61 7.53
CA SER A 457 -7.58 17.30 7.33
C SER A 457 -6.72 18.55 7.51
N PRO A 458 -6.53 19.03 8.76
CA PRO A 458 -5.85 20.28 9.03
C PRO A 458 -4.36 20.21 8.68
N TRP A 459 -3.85 21.26 8.05
CA TRP A 459 -2.44 21.43 7.75
C TRP A 459 -1.60 21.67 9.02
N SER A 460 -2.15 22.40 9.97
CA SER A 460 -1.47 22.75 11.23
C SER A 460 -0.91 21.56 12.01
N LEU A 461 -1.42 20.36 11.75
CA LEU A 461 -0.90 19.13 12.38
C LEU A 461 0.32 18.55 11.67
N PHE A 462 0.66 19.06 10.51
CA PHE A 462 1.78 18.59 9.71
C PHE A 462 2.79 19.72 9.44
N SER A 463 2.37 20.97 9.55
CA SER A 463 3.15 22.15 9.18
C SER A 463 4.50 22.23 9.92
N ASP A 464 4.54 21.94 11.21
CA ASP A 464 5.78 22.00 12.00
C ASP A 464 6.77 20.94 11.51
N TYR A 465 6.28 19.73 11.25
CA TYR A 465 7.10 18.67 10.69
C TYR A 465 7.58 18.99 9.28
N TRP A 466 6.72 19.55 8.43
CA TRP A 466 7.11 20.00 7.09
C TRP A 466 8.16 21.11 7.13
N ASN A 467 8.00 22.09 8.02
CA ASN A 467 9.00 23.14 8.23
C ASN A 467 10.33 22.59 8.71
N TRP A 468 10.30 21.56 9.56
CA TRP A 468 11.49 20.87 10.00
C TRP A 468 12.19 20.12 8.85
N MET A 469 11.42 19.52 7.92
CA MET A 469 11.97 18.79 6.77
C MET A 469 12.57 19.70 5.69
N LYS A 470 12.21 20.98 5.63
CA LYS A 470 12.73 21.89 4.61
C LYS A 470 14.26 21.88 4.59
N PRO A 471 14.87 21.90 3.40
CA PRO A 471 16.32 22.06 3.26
C PRO A 471 16.83 23.30 4.01
N LYS A 472 17.98 23.18 4.64
CA LYS A 472 18.66 24.25 5.37
C LYS A 472 20.08 24.37 4.87
N GLY A 473 20.53 25.60 4.64
CA GLY A 473 21.87 25.84 4.11
C GLY A 473 22.07 25.13 2.77
N ASN A 474 23.05 24.25 2.68
CA ASN A 474 23.39 23.52 1.45
C ASN A 474 22.62 22.21 1.25
N GLU A 475 21.61 21.93 2.07
CA GLU A 475 20.78 20.73 1.91
C GLU A 475 19.91 20.83 0.65
N LEU A 476 19.62 19.68 0.06
CA LEU A 476 18.67 19.54 -1.05
C LEU A 476 17.46 18.69 -0.62
N TRP A 477 16.32 18.92 -1.25
CA TRP A 477 15.22 17.99 -1.16
C TRP A 477 15.62 16.65 -1.80
N CYS A 478 15.42 15.57 -1.06
CA CYS A 478 15.59 14.22 -1.58
C CYS A 478 14.23 13.51 -1.66
N THR A 479 13.91 13.00 -2.82
CA THR A 479 12.71 12.16 -3.01
C THR A 479 13.08 10.86 -3.69
N SER A 480 12.49 9.76 -3.25
CA SER A 480 12.69 8.47 -3.90
C SER A 480 11.82 8.35 -5.15
N GLY A 481 12.43 7.87 -6.23
CA GLY A 481 11.74 7.53 -7.48
C GLY A 481 11.91 6.06 -7.82
N ARG A 482 11.11 5.57 -8.77
CA ARG A 482 11.24 4.24 -9.34
C ARG A 482 11.58 4.32 -10.82
N THR A 483 12.45 3.41 -11.25
CA THR A 483 12.61 3.13 -12.67
C THR A 483 11.43 2.28 -13.14
N ASN A 484 10.87 2.60 -14.30
CA ASN A 484 9.69 1.90 -14.82
C ASN A 484 9.96 0.43 -15.14
N GLU A 485 11.18 0.12 -15.51
CA GLU A 485 11.62 -1.21 -15.93
C GLU A 485 11.91 -2.15 -14.76
N ARG A 486 12.11 -1.61 -13.55
CA ARG A 486 12.40 -2.41 -12.35
C ARG A 486 11.14 -2.73 -11.56
N TRP A 487 11.01 -4.00 -11.21
CA TRP A 487 9.94 -4.46 -10.33
C TRP A 487 10.30 -4.26 -8.86
N GLN A 488 9.53 -3.44 -8.15
CA GLN A 488 9.68 -3.20 -6.71
C GLN A 488 11.12 -2.83 -6.31
N SER A 489 11.75 -3.62 -5.40
CA SER A 489 13.14 -3.50 -4.99
C SER A 489 14.15 -4.07 -5.99
N GLY A 490 13.70 -4.53 -7.15
CA GLY A 490 14.53 -5.14 -8.18
C GLY A 490 14.98 -6.57 -7.88
N PHE A 491 14.38 -7.20 -6.88
CA PHE A 491 14.81 -8.53 -6.42
C PHE A 491 14.72 -9.59 -7.51
N ASP A 492 13.67 -9.59 -8.33
CA ASP A 492 13.50 -10.51 -9.44
C ASP A 492 14.27 -10.08 -10.70
N ASP A 493 14.52 -8.79 -10.83
CA ASP A 493 15.15 -8.22 -12.03
C ASP A 493 16.65 -8.50 -12.10
N ARG A 494 17.32 -8.77 -10.98
CA ARG A 494 18.76 -9.10 -10.92
C ARG A 494 19.11 -10.36 -11.70
N ARG A 495 18.13 -11.23 -11.97
CA ARG A 495 18.29 -12.42 -12.81
C ARG A 495 18.13 -12.16 -14.31
N ARG A 496 17.76 -10.93 -14.68
CA ARG A 496 17.49 -10.53 -16.07
C ARG A 496 18.66 -9.72 -16.60
N PRO A 497 19.52 -10.30 -17.47
CA PRO A 497 20.71 -9.63 -17.95
C PRO A 497 20.44 -8.25 -18.55
N TYR A 498 19.36 -8.12 -19.31
CA TYR A 498 18.94 -6.84 -19.90
C TYR A 498 18.69 -5.74 -18.85
N ILE A 499 17.99 -6.08 -17.77
CA ILE A 499 17.70 -5.10 -16.70
C ILE A 499 18.97 -4.73 -15.94
N VAL A 500 19.82 -5.75 -15.64
CA VAL A 500 21.10 -5.53 -14.95
C VAL A 500 22.04 -4.66 -15.80
N GLN A 501 22.09 -4.91 -17.09
CA GLN A 501 22.91 -4.11 -18.02
C GLN A 501 22.45 -2.66 -18.11
N ARG A 502 21.12 -2.45 -18.18
CA ARG A 502 20.54 -1.12 -18.29
C ARG A 502 20.59 -0.33 -16.98
N TRP A 503 20.41 -1.00 -15.86
CA TRP A 503 20.33 -0.41 -14.53
C TRP A 503 21.21 -1.18 -13.54
N PRO A 504 22.54 -1.12 -13.67
CA PRO A 504 23.44 -1.91 -12.83
C PRO A 504 23.40 -1.48 -11.37
N ASP A 505 23.29 -0.18 -11.13
CA ASP A 505 23.38 0.44 -9.82
C ASP A 505 22.16 1.30 -9.49
N ASN A 506 22.07 1.74 -8.25
CA ASN A 506 21.22 2.85 -7.88
C ASN A 506 21.87 4.16 -8.35
N TYR A 507 21.07 5.14 -8.69
CA TYR A 507 21.54 6.42 -9.16
C TYR A 507 20.77 7.58 -8.53
N VAL A 508 21.36 8.76 -8.53
CA VAL A 508 20.75 10.03 -8.13
C VAL A 508 20.57 10.88 -9.39
N GLU A 509 19.35 11.33 -9.64
CA GLU A 509 19.10 12.42 -10.58
C GLU A 509 19.24 13.74 -9.80
N ILE A 510 20.10 14.63 -10.24
CA ILE A 510 20.34 15.95 -9.64
C ILE A 510 20.16 17.03 -10.70
N HIS A 511 19.61 18.19 -10.31
CA HIS A 511 19.50 19.31 -11.22
C HIS A 511 20.87 19.77 -11.71
N PRO A 512 21.06 20.08 -12.99
CA PRO A 512 22.39 20.47 -13.53
C PRO A 512 23.04 21.64 -12.77
N ASP A 513 22.26 22.63 -12.36
CA ASP A 513 22.80 23.78 -11.60
C ASP A 513 23.25 23.37 -10.22
N ASP A 514 22.47 22.51 -9.52
CA ASP A 514 22.84 21.97 -8.21
C ASP A 514 24.09 21.08 -8.30
N ALA A 515 24.21 20.31 -9.40
CA ALA A 515 25.40 19.49 -9.66
C ALA A 515 26.63 20.37 -9.88
N LYS A 516 26.51 21.38 -10.75
CA LYS A 516 27.60 22.33 -11.04
C LYS A 516 28.08 23.07 -9.80
N GLU A 517 27.16 23.58 -8.98
CA GLU A 517 27.47 24.25 -7.72
C GLU A 517 28.28 23.37 -6.76
N ARG A 518 28.08 22.07 -6.82
CA ARG A 518 28.72 21.06 -5.96
C ARG A 518 29.92 20.36 -6.61
N GLY A 519 30.30 20.73 -7.83
CA GLY A 519 31.35 20.08 -8.58
C GLY A 519 31.08 18.60 -8.90
N ILE A 520 29.82 18.25 -9.11
CA ILE A 520 29.38 16.86 -9.40
C ILE A 520 29.25 16.68 -10.91
N GLU A 521 29.90 15.64 -11.42
CA GLU A 521 29.80 15.23 -12.82
C GLU A 521 28.94 13.97 -12.98
N ASN A 522 28.48 13.74 -14.21
CA ASN A 522 27.70 12.53 -14.52
C ASN A 522 28.58 11.27 -14.38
N GLY A 523 28.15 10.34 -13.54
CA GLY A 523 28.88 9.10 -13.27
C GLY A 523 29.63 9.09 -11.93
N ASP A 524 29.72 10.23 -11.25
CA ASP A 524 30.35 10.31 -9.94
C ASP A 524 29.65 9.44 -8.90
N MET A 525 30.43 8.91 -7.97
CA MET A 525 29.90 8.21 -6.80
C MET A 525 29.58 9.20 -5.70
N LEU A 526 28.31 9.28 -5.33
CA LEU A 526 27.81 10.23 -4.35
C LEU A 526 27.46 9.57 -3.02
N MET A 527 27.81 10.23 -1.92
CA MET A 527 27.27 9.92 -0.60
C MET A 527 26.02 10.78 -0.36
N VAL A 528 24.88 10.14 -0.21
CA VAL A 528 23.61 10.80 0.17
C VAL A 528 23.38 10.56 1.66
N TYR A 529 23.30 11.62 2.43
CA TYR A 529 23.15 11.55 3.90
C TYR A 529 22.30 12.69 4.44
N SER A 530 21.87 12.56 5.69
CA SER A 530 21.19 13.62 6.43
C SER A 530 21.53 13.53 7.90
N ASP A 531 22.05 14.62 8.46
CA ASP A 531 22.40 14.71 9.88
C ASP A 531 21.17 14.94 10.79
N ARG A 532 20.04 15.31 10.18
CA ARG A 532 18.80 15.65 10.90
C ARG A 532 17.83 14.48 11.03
N VAL A 533 17.98 13.45 10.22
CA VAL A 533 17.08 12.28 10.27
C VAL A 533 17.61 11.29 11.28
N PRO A 534 16.90 11.05 12.39
CA PRO A 534 17.32 10.06 13.38
C PRO A 534 17.47 8.68 12.77
N SER A 535 18.47 7.96 13.18
CA SER A 535 18.70 6.59 12.73
C SER A 535 17.65 5.64 13.30
N LEU A 536 17.55 4.45 12.71
CA LEU A 536 16.72 3.39 13.24
C LEU A 536 17.21 2.95 14.64
N LYS A 537 18.52 2.98 14.88
CA LYS A 537 19.12 2.70 16.19
C LYS A 537 18.68 3.72 17.24
N GLU A 538 18.77 5.02 16.95
CA GLU A 538 18.30 6.08 17.85
C GLU A 538 16.82 5.96 18.14
N THR A 539 16.03 5.72 17.09
CA THR A 539 14.57 5.64 17.19
C THR A 539 14.11 4.45 18.04
N ILE A 540 14.75 3.30 17.90
CA ILE A 540 14.31 2.04 18.52
C ILE A 540 15.08 1.73 19.79
N LEU A 541 16.40 1.93 19.80
CA LEU A 541 17.28 1.57 20.91
C LEU A 541 17.59 2.76 21.82
N GLY A 542 17.29 3.99 21.42
CA GLY A 542 17.60 5.20 22.18
C GLY A 542 19.09 5.50 22.27
N ILE A 543 19.88 5.03 21.30
CA ILE A 543 21.33 5.28 21.26
C ILE A 543 21.54 6.62 20.51
N GLU A 544 21.92 7.65 21.25
CA GLU A 544 22.28 8.94 20.67
C GLU A 544 23.62 8.86 19.95
N GLY A 545 23.75 9.64 18.86
CA GLY A 545 25.02 9.79 18.13
C GLY A 545 25.45 8.56 17.35
N SER A 546 24.51 7.72 16.90
CA SER A 546 24.87 6.66 15.95
C SER A 546 25.34 7.29 14.64
N ASP A 547 26.50 6.90 14.14
CA ASP A 547 27.21 7.49 12.97
C ASP A 547 26.44 7.36 11.63
N TYR A 548 25.23 6.85 11.65
CA TYR A 548 24.39 6.60 10.48
C TYR A 548 23.00 7.18 10.68
N SER A 549 22.85 8.48 10.51
CA SER A 549 21.54 9.08 10.47
C SER A 549 20.78 8.64 9.22
N PHE A 550 21.34 8.77 8.07
CA PHE A 550 20.86 8.21 6.80
C PHE A 550 21.97 8.38 5.76
N ALA A 551 22.63 7.31 5.36
CA ALA A 551 23.71 7.39 4.38
C ALA A 551 23.58 6.29 3.32
N GLY A 552 23.89 6.63 2.10
CA GLY A 552 23.91 5.69 0.98
C GLY A 552 24.81 6.20 -0.14
N GLN A 553 25.48 5.29 -0.81
CA GLN A 553 26.26 5.61 -2.01
C GLN A 553 25.40 5.39 -3.26
N MET A 554 25.38 6.37 -4.12
CA MET A 554 24.67 6.32 -5.40
C MET A 554 25.48 7.02 -6.48
N LYS A 555 25.34 6.58 -7.73
CA LYS A 555 25.92 7.27 -8.87
C LYS A 555 25.07 8.49 -9.26
N ALA A 556 25.73 9.59 -9.57
CA ALA A 556 25.09 10.72 -10.22
C ALA A 556 24.66 10.33 -11.63
N GLY A 557 23.44 10.71 -12.01
CA GLY A 557 22.90 10.49 -13.34
C GLY A 557 22.07 11.68 -13.80
N ASN A 558 22.00 11.88 -15.11
CA ASN A 558 21.17 12.90 -15.76
C ASN A 558 19.72 12.48 -15.90
#